data_923e7b9c3332500f738b3922622579a9
#
_entry.id   923e7b9c3332500f738b3922622579a9
#
_cell.length_a   1.000
_cell.length_b   1.000
_cell.length_c   1.000
_cell.angle_alpha   90.00
_cell.angle_beta   90.00
_cell.angle_gamma   90.00
#
_symmetry.space_group_name_H-M   'P 1'
#
loop_
_entity.id
_entity.type
_entity.pdbx_description
1 polymer ?
#
loop_
_entity_poly.entity_id
_entity_poly.type
_entity_poly.pdbx_seq_one_letter_code
_entity_poly.pdbx_strand_id
1 'polypeptide(L)'
;MQTKQFRYTNMRKLSLALAFLLCLLSNAIAQQCGRQAGGRTCANNLCCSQWGYCGTSDDHCSPSKNCQSNCKSSGNTGGGESANNVRATYHLYNPEQNGWNLNAVSAYCSTWDANKPLAWRSKYGWTAFCGPVGPRGQASCGKCLRVTNIATGAQTTVRIVDQCSNGGLDLDVGVFRRLDTDGRGNAQGHLMVNYQFVNCGD
;
A
#
# COMPACT_ATOMS: atom_id res chain seq x y z
N MET A 1 46.52 7.32 -53.68
CA MET A 1 45.57 6.41 -52.94
C MET A 1 45.46 6.70 -51.41
N GLN A 2 46.30 7.56 -50.83
CA GLN A 2 46.31 7.84 -49.38
C GLN A 2 45.25 8.84 -48.88
N THR A 3 44.79 9.76 -49.72
CA THR A 3 43.82 10.81 -49.28
C THR A 3 42.39 10.33 -49.04
N LYS A 4 41.92 9.22 -49.63
CA LYS A 4 40.59 8.65 -49.42
C LYS A 4 40.49 7.90 -48.09
N GLN A 5 41.59 7.31 -47.63
CA GLN A 5 41.58 6.51 -46.39
C GLN A 5 41.57 7.40 -45.14
N PHE A 6 42.18 8.56 -45.21
CA PHE A 6 42.22 9.55 -44.13
C PHE A 6 40.85 10.22 -43.87
N ARG A 7 40.04 10.41 -44.90
CA ARG A 7 38.67 10.93 -44.78
C ARG A 7 37.70 9.90 -44.17
N TYR A 8 37.88 8.63 -44.49
CA TYR A 8 37.01 7.56 -44.01
C TYR A 8 37.21 7.29 -42.53
N THR A 9 38.41 7.35 -42.00
CA THR A 9 38.73 7.17 -40.59
C THR A 9 38.26 8.35 -39.73
N ASN A 10 38.30 9.57 -40.24
CA ASN A 10 37.79 10.74 -39.54
C ASN A 10 36.26 10.77 -39.49
N MET A 11 35.59 10.36 -40.57
CA MET A 11 34.11 10.24 -40.56
C MET A 11 33.62 9.16 -39.58
N ARG A 12 34.31 8.01 -39.46
CA ARG A 12 33.95 6.98 -38.46
C ARG A 12 34.17 7.46 -37.04
N LYS A 13 35.25 8.18 -36.77
CA LYS A 13 35.52 8.76 -35.44
C LYS A 13 34.51 9.84 -35.09
N LEU A 14 34.10 10.66 -36.05
CA LEU A 14 33.05 11.68 -35.84
C LEU A 14 31.67 11.06 -35.60
N SER A 15 31.32 9.98 -36.33
CA SER A 15 30.07 9.24 -36.16
C SER A 15 30.00 8.52 -34.82
N LEU A 16 31.11 7.93 -34.35
CA LEU A 16 31.19 7.31 -33.02
C LEU A 16 31.12 8.35 -31.90
N ALA A 17 31.76 9.51 -32.07
CA ALA A 17 31.68 10.59 -31.08
C ALA A 17 30.28 11.20 -31.01
N LEU A 18 29.58 11.32 -32.14
CA LEU A 18 28.18 11.80 -32.17
C LEU A 18 27.22 10.79 -31.57
N ALA A 19 27.43 9.48 -31.80
CA ALA A 19 26.65 8.42 -31.19
C ALA A 19 26.86 8.35 -29.65
N PHE A 20 28.09 8.55 -29.19
CA PHE A 20 28.41 8.63 -27.77
C PHE A 20 27.80 9.88 -27.10
N LEU A 21 27.81 11.03 -27.80
CA LEU A 21 27.19 12.27 -27.32
C LEU A 21 25.65 12.15 -27.25
N LEU A 22 25.04 11.47 -28.22
CA LEU A 22 23.61 11.17 -28.23
C LEU A 22 23.22 10.17 -27.13
N CYS A 23 24.06 9.19 -26.79
CA CYS A 23 23.86 8.29 -25.66
C CYS A 23 24.00 8.99 -24.27
N LEU A 24 24.85 10.03 -24.20
CA LEU A 24 24.99 10.83 -22.97
C LEU A 24 23.82 11.81 -22.76
N LEU A 25 23.05 12.11 -23.80
CA LEU A 25 21.86 12.96 -23.75
C LEU A 25 20.57 12.17 -23.40
N SER A 26 20.63 10.85 -23.41
CA SER A 26 19.57 9.99 -22.85
C SER A 26 19.71 9.84 -21.32
N ASN A 27 20.21 10.87 -20.63
CA ASN A 27 20.00 10.99 -19.20
C ASN A 27 18.50 10.98 -18.98
N ALA A 28 18.02 9.95 -18.29
CA ALA A 28 16.65 9.84 -17.86
C ALA A 28 16.16 11.23 -17.47
N ILE A 29 15.21 11.76 -18.22
CA ILE A 29 14.50 12.98 -17.83
C ILE A 29 13.74 12.53 -16.58
N ALA A 30 14.39 12.68 -15.43
CA ALA A 30 13.72 12.46 -14.16
C ALA A 30 12.48 13.37 -14.21
N GLN A 31 11.32 12.75 -14.27
CA GLN A 31 10.07 13.48 -14.46
C GLN A 31 9.99 14.55 -13.38
N GLN A 32 10.08 15.83 -13.77
CA GLN A 32 10.06 16.96 -12.87
C GLN A 32 8.62 17.30 -12.49
N CYS A 33 8.43 17.73 -11.25
CA CYS A 33 7.15 18.02 -10.64
C CYS A 33 7.24 19.20 -9.66
N GLY A 34 6.10 19.60 -9.12
CA GLY A 34 6.01 20.60 -8.07
C GLY A 34 6.43 22.01 -8.51
N ARG A 35 6.90 22.78 -7.54
CA ARG A 35 7.29 24.19 -7.76
C ARG A 35 8.38 24.35 -8.82
N GLN A 36 9.28 23.38 -8.94
CA GLN A 36 10.38 23.38 -9.90
C GLN A 36 9.90 23.15 -11.35
N ALA A 37 8.69 22.67 -11.53
CA ALA A 37 8.09 22.36 -12.82
C ALA A 37 6.71 23.06 -13.01
N GLY A 38 6.55 24.27 -12.48
CA GLY A 38 5.32 25.05 -12.64
C GLY A 38 4.08 24.40 -12.03
N GLY A 39 4.23 23.63 -10.94
CA GLY A 39 3.12 22.98 -10.24
C GLY A 39 2.69 21.64 -10.83
N ARG A 40 3.40 21.08 -11.78
CA ARG A 40 3.05 19.77 -12.37
C ARG A 40 3.04 18.67 -11.31
N THR A 41 2.06 17.79 -11.41
CA THR A 41 2.01 16.55 -10.64
C THR A 41 2.72 15.41 -11.36
N CYS A 42 3.20 14.43 -10.61
CA CYS A 42 3.81 13.24 -11.18
C CYS A 42 2.76 12.34 -11.85
N ALA A 43 3.11 11.72 -12.99
CA ALA A 43 2.30 10.67 -13.59
C ALA A 43 2.27 9.42 -12.71
N ASN A 44 1.29 8.53 -12.95
CA ASN A 44 1.15 7.24 -12.27
C ASN A 44 1.10 7.35 -10.73
N ASN A 45 0.55 8.45 -10.20
CA ASN A 45 0.47 8.71 -8.76
C ASN A 45 1.82 8.66 -8.01
N LEU A 46 2.93 8.86 -8.72
CA LEU A 46 4.23 9.00 -8.06
C LEU A 46 4.24 10.25 -7.17
N CYS A 47 4.95 10.18 -6.06
CA CYS A 47 5.12 11.31 -5.16
C CYS A 47 6.12 12.32 -5.74
N CYS A 48 5.88 13.59 -5.46
CA CYS A 48 6.81 14.67 -5.82
C CYS A 48 7.66 15.05 -4.62
N SER A 49 8.96 14.84 -4.70
CA SER A 49 9.90 15.22 -3.65
C SER A 49 10.01 16.74 -3.48
N GLN A 50 10.59 17.19 -2.36
CA GLN A 50 10.93 18.61 -2.15
C GLN A 50 11.83 19.19 -3.26
N TRP A 51 12.58 18.34 -3.93
CA TRP A 51 13.51 18.72 -4.99
C TRP A 51 12.88 18.72 -6.40
N GLY A 52 11.58 18.41 -6.49
CA GLY A 52 10.85 18.42 -7.75
C GLY A 52 11.03 17.15 -8.61
N TYR A 53 11.39 16.03 -8.02
CA TYR A 53 11.52 14.74 -8.71
C TYR A 53 10.44 13.76 -8.31
N CYS A 54 9.97 12.99 -9.27
CA CYS A 54 8.97 11.96 -9.07
C CYS A 54 9.60 10.63 -8.61
N GLY A 55 8.99 9.98 -7.62
CA GLY A 55 9.46 8.69 -7.11
C GLY A 55 8.52 8.08 -6.09
N THR A 56 8.91 6.90 -5.55
CA THR A 56 8.12 6.11 -4.60
C THR A 56 8.78 5.97 -3.23
N SER A 57 10.05 6.36 -3.09
CA SER A 57 10.79 6.25 -1.83
C SER A 57 10.26 7.23 -0.77
N ASP A 58 10.65 7.04 0.47
CA ASP A 58 10.28 7.96 1.54
C ASP A 58 10.83 9.39 1.32
N ASP A 59 11.95 9.54 0.62
CA ASP A 59 12.49 10.86 0.26
C ASP A 59 11.57 11.62 -0.71
N HIS A 60 10.75 10.91 -1.49
CA HIS A 60 9.79 11.51 -2.40
C HIS A 60 8.41 11.70 -1.77
N CYS A 61 7.99 10.76 -0.92
CA CYS A 61 6.61 10.63 -0.46
C CYS A 61 6.36 11.13 0.95
N SER A 62 7.39 11.25 1.79
CA SER A 62 7.20 11.64 3.18
C SER A 62 6.86 13.12 3.32
N PRO A 63 5.75 13.50 3.99
CA PRO A 63 5.43 14.87 4.32
C PRO A 63 6.50 15.53 5.20
N SER A 64 7.13 14.76 6.12
CA SER A 64 8.22 15.25 6.97
C SER A 64 9.47 15.62 6.17
N LYS A 65 9.57 15.16 4.92
CA LYS A 65 10.63 15.54 3.97
C LYS A 65 10.13 16.53 2.90
N ASN A 66 9.08 17.28 3.22
CA ASN A 66 8.49 18.30 2.35
C ASN A 66 8.08 17.79 0.96
N CYS A 67 7.50 16.60 0.88
CA CYS A 67 6.82 16.13 -0.32
C CYS A 67 5.81 17.16 -0.81
N GLN A 68 5.78 17.42 -2.14
CA GLN A 68 4.99 18.51 -2.71
C GLN A 68 3.62 18.09 -3.25
N SER A 69 3.47 16.85 -3.76
CA SER A 69 2.21 16.29 -4.26
C SER A 69 2.22 14.77 -4.26
N ASN A 70 1.05 14.16 -4.23
CA ASN A 70 0.84 12.72 -4.09
C ASN A 70 1.61 12.13 -2.90
N CYS A 71 1.75 12.92 -1.84
CA CYS A 71 2.49 12.53 -0.65
C CYS A 71 1.76 11.40 0.08
N LYS A 72 2.52 10.56 0.76
CA LYS A 72 1.94 9.69 1.80
C LYS A 72 1.24 10.61 2.79
N SER A 73 -0.03 10.39 3.05
CA SER A 73 -0.86 11.27 3.89
C SER A 73 -0.14 11.64 5.18
N SER A 74 0.09 12.94 5.40
CA SER A 74 0.56 13.49 6.68
C SER A 74 -0.60 13.52 7.66
N GLY A 75 -1.08 12.34 8.02
CA GLY A 75 -1.94 12.20 9.18
C GLY A 75 -1.05 12.17 10.41
N ASN A 76 -1.26 13.16 11.24
CA ASN A 76 -0.74 13.27 12.59
C ASN A 76 -0.64 11.88 13.26
N THR A 77 0.55 11.50 13.73
CA THR A 77 0.80 10.33 14.57
C THR A 77 0.09 9.02 14.16
N GLY A 78 0.68 8.24 13.24
CA GLY A 78 0.27 6.85 13.00
C GLY A 78 -0.61 6.59 11.78
N GLY A 79 -0.71 7.53 10.81
CA GLY A 79 -1.48 7.36 9.58
C GLY A 79 -0.77 6.46 8.57
N GLY A 80 -0.99 5.15 8.66
CA GLY A 80 -0.58 4.16 7.66
C GLY A 80 -1.33 4.30 6.34
N GLU A 81 -0.91 3.51 5.38
CA GLU A 81 -1.57 3.32 4.08
C GLU A 81 -3.08 3.13 4.26
N SER A 82 -3.89 3.69 3.36
CA SER A 82 -5.35 3.64 3.45
C SER A 82 -5.98 3.41 2.09
N ALA A 83 -7.18 2.87 2.06
CA ALA A 83 -8.00 2.75 0.87
C ALA A 83 -9.46 3.03 1.18
N ASN A 84 -10.16 3.58 0.19
CA ASN A 84 -11.57 3.89 0.27
C ASN A 84 -12.37 2.99 -0.67
N ASN A 85 -13.64 2.81 -0.35
CA ASN A 85 -14.61 2.07 -1.15
C ASN A 85 -14.14 0.63 -1.46
N VAL A 86 -13.69 -0.07 -0.44
CA VAL A 86 -13.17 -1.43 -0.53
C VAL A 86 -14.25 -2.42 -0.12
N ARG A 87 -14.38 -3.51 -0.87
CA ARG A 87 -15.30 -4.59 -0.53
C ARG A 87 -14.78 -5.37 0.67
N ALA A 88 -15.64 -5.59 1.66
CA ALA A 88 -15.37 -6.43 2.83
C ALA A 88 -16.44 -7.53 2.91
N THR A 89 -16.01 -8.77 2.84
CA THR A 89 -16.80 -9.98 3.08
C THR A 89 -16.60 -10.45 4.50
N TYR A 90 -17.17 -11.59 4.89
CA TYR A 90 -16.92 -12.17 6.18
C TYR A 90 -16.54 -13.65 6.10
N HIS A 91 -15.75 -14.06 7.07
CA HIS A 91 -15.33 -15.43 7.32
C HIS A 91 -15.69 -15.86 8.75
N LEU A 92 -15.96 -17.16 8.92
CA LEU A 92 -16.34 -17.73 10.22
C LEU A 92 -15.09 -18.14 11.01
N TYR A 93 -14.23 -17.17 11.36
CA TYR A 93 -13.09 -17.45 12.24
C TYR A 93 -13.56 -17.84 13.65
N ASN A 94 -14.61 -17.19 14.14
CA ASN A 94 -15.18 -17.43 15.49
C ASN A 94 -14.06 -17.50 16.57
N PRO A 95 -13.21 -16.48 16.69
CA PRO A 95 -11.99 -16.55 17.51
C PRO A 95 -12.27 -16.83 18.98
N GLU A 96 -13.37 -16.34 19.53
CA GLU A 96 -13.75 -16.58 20.92
C GLU A 96 -14.02 -18.07 21.17
N GLN A 97 -14.66 -18.77 20.21
CA GLN A 97 -15.03 -20.18 20.35
C GLN A 97 -13.82 -21.11 20.25
N ASN A 98 -12.76 -20.70 19.54
CA ASN A 98 -11.55 -21.50 19.35
C ASN A 98 -10.37 -21.03 20.24
N GLY A 99 -10.64 -20.16 21.25
CA GLY A 99 -9.62 -19.67 22.18
C GLY A 99 -8.61 -18.74 21.51
N TRP A 100 -8.97 -18.05 20.44
CA TRP A 100 -8.10 -17.16 19.68
C TRP A 100 -6.88 -17.87 19.10
N ASN A 101 -7.07 -19.14 18.70
CA ASN A 101 -6.02 -19.99 18.17
C ASN A 101 -5.95 -19.87 16.64
N LEU A 102 -4.91 -19.21 16.13
CA LEU A 102 -4.70 -19.03 14.71
C LEU A 102 -4.51 -20.35 13.94
N ASN A 103 -3.93 -21.36 14.58
CA ASN A 103 -3.76 -22.68 13.95
C ASN A 103 -5.10 -23.41 13.79
N ALA A 104 -6.05 -23.23 14.73
CA ALA A 104 -7.35 -23.88 14.67
C ALA A 104 -8.18 -23.44 13.48
N VAL A 105 -7.92 -22.24 12.95
CA VAL A 105 -8.61 -21.67 11.78
C VAL A 105 -7.75 -21.68 10.53
N SER A 106 -6.57 -22.30 10.58
CA SER A 106 -5.61 -22.35 9.46
C SER A 106 -5.26 -20.97 8.89
N ALA A 107 -5.21 -19.95 9.75
CA ALA A 107 -4.90 -18.59 9.35
C ALA A 107 -3.48 -18.51 8.77
N TYR A 108 -3.31 -17.81 7.65
CA TYR A 108 -2.01 -17.65 6.98
C TYR A 108 -0.91 -17.15 7.91
N CYS A 109 -1.25 -16.19 8.78
CA CYS A 109 -0.29 -15.62 9.73
C CYS A 109 0.05 -16.53 10.92
N SER A 110 -0.58 -17.71 11.04
CA SER A 110 -0.32 -18.65 12.15
C SER A 110 1.15 -19.06 12.21
N THR A 111 1.84 -19.14 11.07
CA THR A 111 3.28 -19.46 11.00
C THR A 111 4.15 -18.54 11.87
N TRP A 112 3.77 -17.27 12.00
CA TRP A 112 4.55 -16.25 12.72
C TRP A 112 3.89 -15.80 14.03
N ASP A 113 2.55 -15.82 14.08
CA ASP A 113 1.79 -15.16 15.14
C ASP A 113 1.03 -16.12 16.07
N ALA A 114 0.99 -17.44 15.77
CA ALA A 114 0.25 -18.40 16.60
C ALA A 114 0.74 -18.45 18.06
N ASN A 115 2.04 -18.21 18.27
CA ASN A 115 2.66 -18.24 19.59
C ASN A 115 2.65 -16.88 20.31
N LYS A 116 2.04 -15.84 19.73
CA LYS A 116 1.85 -14.56 20.41
C LYS A 116 0.94 -14.75 21.66
N PRO A 117 1.15 -13.96 22.72
CA PRO A 117 0.31 -14.05 23.91
C PRO A 117 -1.19 -13.95 23.60
N LEU A 118 -2.05 -14.59 24.38
CA LEU A 118 -3.50 -14.51 24.21
C LEU A 118 -3.97 -13.04 24.19
N ALA A 119 -3.46 -12.22 25.10
CA ALA A 119 -3.81 -10.79 25.16
C ALA A 119 -3.50 -10.04 23.85
N TRP A 120 -2.47 -10.44 23.10
CA TRP A 120 -2.16 -9.90 21.80
C TRP A 120 -3.15 -10.41 20.74
N ARG A 121 -3.43 -11.73 20.71
CA ARG A 121 -4.30 -12.36 19.72
C ARG A 121 -5.77 -11.94 19.87
N SER A 122 -6.21 -11.67 21.10
CA SER A 122 -7.60 -11.29 21.43
C SER A 122 -7.84 -9.78 21.56
N LYS A 123 -6.80 -8.96 21.40
CA LYS A 123 -6.92 -7.49 21.57
C LYS A 123 -7.88 -6.85 20.57
N TYR A 124 -7.93 -7.37 19.35
CA TYR A 124 -8.80 -6.88 18.28
C TYR A 124 -9.46 -8.05 17.56
N GLY A 125 -10.61 -7.79 16.95
CA GLY A 125 -11.23 -8.74 16.03
C GLY A 125 -10.30 -9.04 14.83
N TRP A 126 -10.49 -10.18 14.19
CA TRP A 126 -9.64 -10.67 13.12
C TRP A 126 -10.13 -10.30 11.73
N THR A 127 -9.20 -10.19 10.80
CA THR A 127 -9.47 -10.05 9.36
C THR A 127 -8.40 -10.74 8.53
N ALA A 128 -8.80 -11.24 7.36
CA ALA A 128 -7.89 -11.45 6.25
C ALA A 128 -7.72 -10.13 5.48
N PHE A 129 -6.55 -9.95 4.87
CA PHE A 129 -6.19 -8.76 4.12
C PHE A 129 -5.70 -9.09 2.71
N CYS A 130 -6.32 -8.51 1.70
CA CYS A 130 -5.88 -8.49 0.31
C CYS A 130 -6.25 -7.17 -0.38
N GLY A 131 -6.39 -6.11 0.41
CA GLY A 131 -6.80 -4.80 -0.08
C GLY A 131 -5.84 -4.19 -1.10
N PRO A 132 -6.29 -3.17 -1.85
CA PRO A 132 -5.53 -2.58 -2.93
C PRO A 132 -4.28 -1.83 -2.47
N VAL A 133 -4.27 -1.34 -1.23
CA VAL A 133 -3.18 -0.51 -0.68
C VAL A 133 -2.70 -1.11 0.64
N GLY A 134 -1.39 -1.35 0.75
CA GLY A 134 -0.74 -1.87 1.94
C GLY A 134 0.21 -3.03 1.68
N PRO A 135 0.93 -3.48 2.73
CA PRO A 135 1.84 -4.61 2.64
C PRO A 135 1.07 -5.90 2.37
N ARG A 136 1.72 -6.86 1.72
CA ARG A 136 1.11 -8.15 1.38
C ARG A 136 1.86 -9.32 2.01
N GLY A 137 1.19 -10.46 2.09
CA GLY A 137 1.75 -11.69 2.64
C GLY A 137 2.21 -11.50 4.08
N GLN A 138 3.34 -12.08 4.46
CA GLN A 138 3.90 -11.99 5.81
C GLN A 138 4.01 -10.54 6.33
N ALA A 139 4.34 -9.57 5.46
CA ALA A 139 4.52 -8.18 5.86
C ALA A 139 3.22 -7.51 6.35
N SER A 140 2.05 -8.08 6.06
CA SER A 140 0.76 -7.63 6.59
C SER A 140 0.39 -8.27 7.92
N CYS A 141 0.95 -9.44 8.24
CA CYS A 141 0.61 -10.19 9.46
C CYS A 141 0.81 -9.35 10.72
N GLY A 142 -0.15 -9.43 11.63
CA GLY A 142 -0.13 -8.75 12.92
C GLY A 142 -0.42 -7.24 12.85
N LYS A 143 -0.46 -6.63 11.68
CA LYS A 143 -0.80 -5.20 11.54
C LYS A 143 -2.27 -4.95 11.83
N CYS A 144 -2.58 -3.71 12.20
CA CYS A 144 -3.94 -3.27 12.53
C CYS A 144 -4.50 -2.32 11.48
N LEU A 145 -5.79 -2.49 11.23
CA LEU A 145 -6.59 -1.60 10.38
C LEU A 145 -7.70 -0.97 11.22
N ARG A 146 -7.91 0.33 11.06
CA ARG A 146 -9.18 0.95 11.38
C ARG A 146 -10.07 0.79 10.17
N VAL A 147 -11.21 0.12 10.34
CA VAL A 147 -12.19 -0.16 9.29
C VAL A 147 -13.44 0.63 9.57
N THR A 148 -13.96 1.34 8.58
CA THR A 148 -15.19 2.14 8.67
C THR A 148 -16.17 1.69 7.60
N ASN A 149 -17.38 1.27 7.98
CA ASN A 149 -18.47 1.04 7.04
C ASN A 149 -18.94 2.37 6.45
N ILE A 150 -18.94 2.50 5.13
CA ILE A 150 -19.28 3.77 4.44
C ILE A 150 -20.76 4.11 4.63
N ALA A 151 -21.63 3.11 4.63
CA ALA A 151 -23.08 3.33 4.70
C ALA A 151 -23.54 3.82 6.08
N THR A 152 -22.93 3.33 7.15
CA THR A 152 -23.39 3.58 8.53
C THR A 152 -22.45 4.48 9.33
N GLY A 153 -21.20 4.64 8.89
CA GLY A 153 -20.15 5.31 9.66
C GLY A 153 -19.60 4.47 10.82
N ALA A 154 -20.12 3.28 11.05
CA ALA A 154 -19.63 2.38 12.11
C ALA A 154 -18.18 2.02 11.87
N GLN A 155 -17.34 2.04 12.91
CA GLN A 155 -15.92 1.76 12.78
C GLN A 155 -15.40 0.87 13.90
N THR A 156 -14.38 0.11 13.59
CA THR A 156 -13.65 -0.72 14.56
C THR A 156 -12.21 -0.91 14.14
N THR A 157 -11.35 -1.29 15.09
CA THR A 157 -9.98 -1.72 14.78
C THR A 157 -9.95 -3.25 14.70
N VAL A 158 -9.25 -3.77 13.68
CA VAL A 158 -9.06 -5.20 13.46
C VAL A 158 -7.60 -5.53 13.31
N ARG A 159 -7.22 -6.79 13.60
CA ARG A 159 -5.88 -7.31 13.37
C ARG A 159 -5.87 -8.21 12.14
N ILE A 160 -4.90 -8.02 11.28
CA ILE A 160 -4.66 -8.89 10.13
C ILE A 160 -4.02 -10.18 10.64
N VAL A 161 -4.72 -11.28 10.43
CA VAL A 161 -4.27 -12.63 10.81
C VAL A 161 -4.21 -13.59 9.62
N ASP A 162 -4.76 -13.16 8.48
CA ASP A 162 -4.90 -14.01 7.31
C ASP A 162 -4.76 -13.21 6.01
N GLN A 163 -4.71 -13.92 4.88
CA GLN A 163 -4.75 -13.33 3.54
C GLN A 163 -5.99 -13.81 2.78
N CYS A 164 -6.41 -13.00 1.82
CA CYS A 164 -7.57 -13.30 0.97
C CYS A 164 -7.26 -13.04 -0.50
N SER A 165 -8.22 -13.32 -1.38
CA SER A 165 -8.09 -13.11 -2.82
C SER A 165 -9.22 -12.25 -3.42
N ASN A 166 -10.13 -11.72 -2.58
CA ASN A 166 -11.29 -10.94 -3.04
C ASN A 166 -10.99 -9.47 -3.36
N GLY A 167 -9.73 -9.04 -3.20
CA GLY A 167 -9.28 -7.68 -3.47
C GLY A 167 -9.60 -6.68 -2.35
N GLY A 168 -10.00 -7.14 -1.17
CA GLY A 168 -10.42 -6.28 -0.06
C GLY A 168 -10.10 -6.83 1.32
N LEU A 169 -11.13 -6.97 2.14
CA LEU A 169 -11.06 -7.56 3.48
C LEU A 169 -11.98 -8.78 3.56
N ASP A 170 -11.60 -9.75 4.39
CA ASP A 170 -12.49 -10.82 4.81
C ASP A 170 -12.52 -10.83 6.36
N LEU A 171 -13.57 -10.22 6.91
CA LEU A 171 -13.68 -9.91 8.34
C LEU A 171 -14.14 -11.14 9.10
N ASP A 172 -13.72 -11.31 10.35
CA ASP A 172 -14.46 -12.22 11.24
C ASP A 172 -15.94 -11.82 11.27
N VAL A 173 -16.84 -12.80 11.30
CA VAL A 173 -18.29 -12.56 11.28
C VAL A 173 -18.76 -11.65 12.42
N GLY A 174 -18.14 -11.74 13.60
CA GLY A 174 -18.44 -10.84 14.72
C GLY A 174 -18.02 -9.39 14.45
N VAL A 175 -16.90 -9.18 13.76
CA VAL A 175 -16.44 -7.87 13.29
C VAL A 175 -17.41 -7.31 12.24
N PHE A 176 -17.76 -8.14 11.26
CA PHE A 176 -18.67 -7.76 10.19
C PHE A 176 -20.01 -7.27 10.75
N ARG A 177 -20.62 -8.03 11.69
CA ARG A 177 -21.89 -7.65 12.33
C ARG A 177 -21.81 -6.36 13.14
N ARG A 178 -20.66 -6.08 13.79
CA ARG A 178 -20.47 -4.79 14.51
C ARG A 178 -20.42 -3.60 13.58
N LEU A 179 -19.95 -3.79 12.34
CA LEU A 179 -19.91 -2.75 11.32
C LEU A 179 -21.23 -2.61 10.56
N ASP A 180 -21.98 -3.71 10.42
CA ASP A 180 -23.26 -3.79 9.69
C ASP A 180 -24.45 -3.41 10.60
N THR A 181 -24.45 -2.18 11.10
CA THR A 181 -25.43 -1.71 12.08
C THR A 181 -26.85 -1.55 11.53
N ASP A 182 -27.00 -1.50 10.20
CA ASP A 182 -28.31 -1.43 9.53
C ASP A 182 -28.75 -2.77 8.90
N GLY A 183 -27.93 -3.83 9.00
CA GLY A 183 -28.21 -5.18 8.52
C GLY A 183 -28.16 -5.35 6.99
N ARG A 184 -27.85 -4.29 6.23
CA ARG A 184 -27.83 -4.33 4.77
C ARG A 184 -26.65 -5.14 4.24
N GLY A 185 -25.51 -5.05 4.91
CA GLY A 185 -24.32 -5.82 4.56
C GLY A 185 -24.57 -7.33 4.65
N ASN A 186 -25.24 -7.78 5.68
CA ASN A 186 -25.63 -9.18 5.83
C ASN A 186 -26.57 -9.64 4.71
N ALA A 187 -27.53 -8.81 4.32
CA ALA A 187 -28.43 -9.09 3.21
C ALA A 187 -27.71 -9.15 1.84
N GLN A 188 -26.66 -8.36 1.66
CA GLN A 188 -25.87 -8.28 0.41
C GLN A 188 -24.68 -9.24 0.40
N GLY A 189 -24.30 -9.82 1.53
CA GLY A 189 -23.12 -10.66 1.72
C GLY A 189 -21.80 -9.87 1.73
N HIS A 190 -21.83 -8.53 1.82
CA HIS A 190 -20.64 -7.69 1.90
C HIS A 190 -20.95 -6.29 2.41
N LEU A 191 -19.92 -5.61 2.89
CA LEU A 191 -19.91 -4.18 3.19
C LEU A 191 -19.01 -3.45 2.19
N MET A 192 -19.28 -2.17 1.98
CA MET A 192 -18.32 -1.24 1.41
C MET A 192 -17.68 -0.44 2.54
N VAL A 193 -16.36 -0.51 2.64
CA VAL A 193 -15.63 0.05 3.77
C VAL A 193 -14.47 0.94 3.30
N ASN A 194 -14.09 1.87 4.16
CA ASN A 194 -12.76 2.49 4.12
C ASN A 194 -11.88 1.81 5.16
N TYR A 195 -10.59 1.63 4.87
CA TYR A 195 -9.64 1.19 5.89
C TYR A 195 -8.39 2.08 5.92
N GLN A 196 -7.75 2.09 7.07
CA GLN A 196 -6.47 2.76 7.30
C GLN A 196 -5.61 1.88 8.20
N PHE A 197 -4.34 1.69 7.82
CA PHE A 197 -3.38 1.06 8.73
C PHE A 197 -3.13 1.97 9.93
N VAL A 198 -3.20 1.39 11.11
CA VAL A 198 -3.01 2.11 12.38
C VAL A 198 -2.01 1.36 13.26
N ASN A 199 -1.43 2.07 14.24
CA ASN A 199 -0.62 1.41 15.26
C ASN A 199 -1.53 0.54 16.14
N CYS A 200 -1.14 -0.73 16.34
CA CYS A 200 -1.86 -1.65 17.22
C CYS A 200 -1.72 -1.30 18.71
N GLY A 201 -0.73 -0.52 19.09
CA GLY A 201 -0.46 -0.20 20.50
C GLY A 201 -0.02 -1.43 21.30
N ASP A 202 0.74 -2.34 20.68
CA ASP A 202 1.29 -3.56 21.32
C ASP A 202 2.64 -3.26 21.93
#